data_7b5f08cfff018e4c8d1d925c20a4e170
#
_entry.id   7b5f08cfff018e4c8d1d925c20a4e170
#
_cell.length_a   1.000
_cell.length_b   1.000
_cell.length_c   1.000
_cell.angle_alpha   90.00
_cell.angle_beta   90.00
_cell.angle_gamma   90.00
#
_symmetry.space_group_name_H-M   'P 1'
#
loop_
_entity.id
_entity.type
_entity.pdbx_description
1 polymer ?
#
loop_
_entity_poly.entity_id
_entity_poly.type
_entity_poly.pdbx_seq_one_letter_code
_entity_poly.pdbx_strand_id
1 'polypeptide(L)'
;MTTYRTLFAFTIYTLATLLHSTSSAKENLDRSEEAVLERVSNEVKYLASDELAGRDVGTPGIDAAAEYIRSEFKKMEIASGVEDGSYYQPFDITGQKDVIEEETSLVLTGPDGTKHELKIGDQYQPQLTGSDGSVEGELVFVGYGISADEHDFDEYADVDVTDKIVIALRREPQQDDPESVFDGLENSNYARIATKLGFAGAKEAKALILVNDWYTTEKEEGDVLATPDLFGSRGNAVPFAHMKQSVLEKILKASPVTLESGEKLDTIKAISDHIDEELQPLSQPLSNWKGSYQLKSDTSKLVGNNVIGVIEGEGPHADETIVVGGHYDHLGMGLFGSRTPGRVEVHNGADDNATGTVAVVELARRFAASDEKPSRRLVFIGFSGEERGLIGSRYYVDNPVVPIESTVAMINFDMIGWLRDDALTIYGAGTSPDFREVIEAAGTDSGLDLKPIAAGFAGSDHLPFQQRQVPALFLHTGLTSTYHTPDDDYETLNMPGCVRVIDYSEDLIKELLKLEEAPTFAGAGSRPARRRTAYLGARINFSDEITGLYVEDVTDDSPASAAGLKTGDVIVASGDKALKTREDLLEMLQENRAGDELVLKVQRGDDTLEVMVTLGRTPR
;
A
#
# COMPACT_ATOMS: atom_id res chain seq x y z
N MET A 1 -24.81 -87.98 44.35
CA MET A 1 -24.27 -87.11 45.38
C MET A 1 -24.50 -85.69 44.97
N THR A 2 -25.34 -85.14 45.62
CA THR A 2 -25.95 -83.85 45.79
C THR A 2 -25.77 -82.77 44.70
N THR A 3 -26.81 -82.59 43.92
CA THR A 3 -27.11 -81.54 42.97
C THR A 3 -27.57 -80.26 43.69
N TYR A 4 -27.00 -79.12 43.35
CA TYR A 4 -27.60 -77.79 43.64
C TYR A 4 -27.97 -77.14 42.33
N ARG A 5 -29.27 -76.92 42.14
CA ARG A 5 -29.83 -76.03 41.11
C ARG A 5 -29.87 -74.61 41.67
N THR A 6 -29.29 -73.68 40.95
CA THR A 6 -29.46 -72.24 41.23
C THR A 6 -30.28 -71.62 40.11
N LEU A 7 -31.43 -71.06 40.45
CA LEU A 7 -32.27 -70.22 39.59
C LEU A 7 -31.58 -68.91 39.26
N PHE A 8 -31.50 -68.55 37.97
CA PHE A 8 -31.19 -67.20 37.54
C PHE A 8 -32.50 -66.49 37.18
N ALA A 9 -32.82 -65.44 37.96
CA ALA A 9 -33.89 -64.52 37.64
C ALA A 9 -33.34 -63.45 36.68
N PHE A 10 -33.91 -63.31 35.48
CA PHE A 10 -33.66 -62.27 34.55
C PHE A 10 -34.47 -61.03 34.96
N THR A 11 -33.77 -60.00 35.43
CA THR A 11 -34.34 -58.65 35.61
C THR A 11 -34.06 -57.81 34.33
N ILE A 12 -35.10 -57.55 33.59
CA ILE A 12 -35.04 -56.65 32.43
C ILE A 12 -34.99 -55.22 32.95
N TYR A 13 -33.82 -54.58 32.83
CA TYR A 13 -33.69 -53.15 32.99
C TYR A 13 -34.02 -52.46 31.64
N THR A 14 -35.17 -51.83 31.58
CA THR A 14 -35.50 -50.89 30.51
C THR A 14 -34.68 -49.61 30.71
N LEU A 15 -33.63 -49.42 29.88
CA LEU A 15 -32.86 -48.20 29.80
C LEU A 15 -33.66 -47.17 28.97
N ALA A 16 -34.36 -46.28 29.63
CA ALA A 16 -34.95 -45.12 29.00
C ALA A 16 -33.81 -44.14 28.71
N THR A 17 -33.36 -44.09 27.46
CA THR A 17 -32.50 -43.01 26.94
C THR A 17 -33.30 -41.73 26.94
N LEU A 18 -33.08 -40.88 27.95
CA LEU A 18 -33.42 -39.47 27.87
C LEU A 18 -32.49 -38.84 26.79
N LEU A 19 -33.05 -38.63 25.62
CA LEU A 19 -32.53 -37.65 24.67
C LEU A 19 -32.65 -36.27 25.35
N HIS A 20 -31.59 -35.81 25.96
CA HIS A 20 -31.43 -34.39 26.23
C HIS A 20 -31.23 -33.72 24.89
N SER A 21 -32.29 -33.17 24.33
CA SER A 21 -32.16 -32.10 23.36
C SER A 21 -31.54 -30.92 24.12
N THR A 22 -30.26 -30.74 24.00
CA THR A 22 -29.64 -29.46 24.29
C THR A 22 -30.08 -28.50 23.19
N SER A 23 -31.26 -27.92 23.35
CA SER A 23 -31.59 -26.67 22.74
C SER A 23 -30.59 -25.68 23.32
N SER A 24 -29.51 -25.39 22.61
CA SER A 24 -28.71 -24.22 22.86
C SER A 24 -29.68 -23.03 22.70
N ALA A 25 -30.07 -22.45 23.81
CA ALA A 25 -30.81 -21.18 23.74
C ALA A 25 -29.82 -20.19 23.09
N LYS A 26 -30.08 -19.80 21.84
CA LYS A 26 -29.38 -18.65 21.24
C LYS A 26 -29.52 -17.51 22.26
N GLU A 27 -28.39 -17.06 22.79
CA GLU A 27 -28.37 -15.92 23.67
C GLU A 27 -28.97 -14.74 22.85
N ASN A 28 -30.03 -14.12 23.36
CA ASN A 28 -30.63 -12.99 22.65
C ASN A 28 -29.59 -11.88 22.54
N LEU A 29 -29.14 -11.61 21.34
CA LEU A 29 -28.21 -10.51 21.05
C LEU A 29 -28.83 -9.19 21.51
N ASP A 30 -28.20 -8.51 22.46
CA ASP A 30 -28.59 -7.16 22.84
C ASP A 30 -28.27 -6.21 21.68
N ARG A 31 -29.32 -5.68 21.09
CA ARG A 31 -29.28 -4.75 19.94
C ARG A 31 -29.61 -3.32 20.34
N SER A 32 -29.61 -3.00 21.66
CA SER A 32 -29.69 -1.62 22.09
C SER A 32 -28.50 -0.82 21.55
N GLU A 33 -28.72 0.44 21.20
CA GLU A 33 -27.69 1.32 20.66
C GLU A 33 -26.47 1.38 21.59
N GLU A 34 -26.68 1.44 22.91
CA GLU A 34 -25.62 1.46 23.90
C GLU A 34 -24.79 0.15 23.89
N ALA A 35 -25.43 -1.02 23.85
CA ALA A 35 -24.75 -2.31 23.84
C ALA A 35 -23.98 -2.54 22.54
N VAL A 36 -24.53 -2.13 21.39
CA VAL A 36 -23.85 -2.21 20.09
C VAL A 36 -22.64 -1.29 20.08
N LEU A 37 -22.80 -0.03 20.50
CA LEU A 37 -21.71 0.94 20.55
C LEU A 37 -20.57 0.46 21.48
N GLU A 38 -20.90 -0.04 22.68
CA GLU A 38 -19.91 -0.55 23.61
C GLU A 38 -19.15 -1.74 23.02
N ARG A 39 -19.86 -2.69 22.42
CA ARG A 39 -19.27 -3.91 21.81
C ARG A 39 -18.34 -3.55 20.66
N VAL A 40 -18.84 -2.83 19.66
CA VAL A 40 -18.07 -2.40 18.48
C VAL A 40 -16.86 -1.57 18.90
N SER A 41 -17.03 -0.64 19.86
CA SER A 41 -15.90 0.14 20.38
C SER A 41 -14.83 -0.70 21.04
N ASN A 42 -15.19 -1.70 21.84
CA ASN A 42 -14.24 -2.57 22.52
C ASN A 42 -13.49 -3.46 21.52
N GLU A 43 -14.17 -3.94 20.48
CA GLU A 43 -13.59 -4.78 19.42
C GLU A 43 -12.61 -3.98 18.56
N VAL A 44 -12.95 -2.74 18.17
CA VAL A 44 -12.03 -1.83 17.46
C VAL A 44 -10.81 -1.49 18.33
N LYS A 45 -11.00 -1.16 19.62
CA LYS A 45 -9.89 -0.92 20.56
C LYS A 45 -8.94 -2.11 20.66
N TYR A 46 -9.48 -3.33 20.65
CA TYR A 46 -8.63 -4.53 20.69
C TYR A 46 -7.80 -4.66 19.41
N LEU A 47 -8.45 -4.59 18.23
CA LEU A 47 -7.77 -4.74 16.96
C LEU A 47 -6.76 -3.62 16.68
N ALA A 48 -7.05 -2.38 17.14
CA ALA A 48 -6.17 -1.23 17.00
C ALA A 48 -5.27 -1.00 18.23
N SER A 49 -4.99 -2.04 19.03
CA SER A 49 -4.11 -1.91 20.19
C SER A 49 -2.64 -2.13 19.83
N ASP A 50 -1.74 -1.47 20.57
CA ASP A 50 -0.29 -1.70 20.47
C ASP A 50 0.10 -3.17 20.69
N GLU A 51 -0.73 -3.94 21.43
CA GLU A 51 -0.49 -5.37 21.66
C GLU A 51 -0.47 -6.17 20.37
N LEU A 52 -1.22 -5.73 19.35
CA LEU A 52 -1.26 -6.36 18.03
C LEU A 52 -0.19 -5.81 17.08
N ALA A 53 0.64 -4.87 17.55
CA ALA A 53 1.80 -4.33 16.84
C ALA A 53 1.50 -3.97 15.37
N GLY A 54 0.31 -3.40 15.10
CA GLY A 54 -0.11 -2.96 13.77
C GLY A 54 -0.41 -4.08 12.77
N ARG A 55 -0.61 -5.31 13.20
CA ARG A 55 -1.16 -6.44 12.41
C ARG A 55 -0.49 -6.73 11.06
N ASP A 56 0.83 -6.47 10.95
CA ASP A 56 1.53 -6.78 9.69
C ASP A 56 1.57 -8.30 9.45
N VAL A 57 1.51 -8.69 8.19
CA VAL A 57 1.55 -10.09 7.77
C VAL A 57 2.84 -10.78 8.23
N GLY A 58 2.69 -11.96 8.81
CA GLY A 58 3.81 -12.75 9.35
C GLY A 58 4.21 -12.38 10.77
N THR A 59 3.45 -11.54 11.47
CA THR A 59 3.68 -11.19 12.87
C THR A 59 2.69 -11.89 13.81
N PRO A 60 3.01 -12.04 15.10
CA PRO A 60 2.06 -12.57 16.08
C PRO A 60 0.79 -11.71 16.22
N GLY A 61 0.85 -10.42 15.90
CA GLY A 61 -0.29 -9.50 15.99
C GLY A 61 -1.38 -9.84 14.97
N ILE A 62 -1.01 -10.14 13.71
CA ILE A 62 -2.01 -10.55 12.71
C ILE A 62 -2.59 -11.93 13.04
N ASP A 63 -1.78 -12.84 13.59
CA ASP A 63 -2.27 -14.16 14.01
C ASP A 63 -3.31 -14.04 15.13
N ALA A 64 -3.09 -13.11 16.08
CA ALA A 64 -4.05 -12.81 17.15
C ALA A 64 -5.34 -12.18 16.60
N ALA A 65 -5.26 -11.29 15.62
CA ALA A 65 -6.43 -10.71 14.94
C ALA A 65 -7.22 -11.79 14.17
N ALA A 66 -6.54 -12.67 13.44
CA ALA A 66 -7.18 -13.80 12.75
C ALA A 66 -7.90 -14.75 13.73
N GLU A 67 -7.24 -15.08 14.85
CA GLU A 67 -7.83 -15.92 15.90
C GLU A 67 -9.02 -15.23 16.57
N TYR A 68 -8.98 -13.91 16.75
CA TYR A 68 -10.11 -13.14 17.24
C TYR A 68 -11.32 -13.31 16.31
N ILE A 69 -11.19 -13.04 15.01
CA ILE A 69 -12.29 -13.20 14.03
C ILE A 69 -12.83 -14.62 14.05
N ARG A 70 -11.93 -15.61 14.00
CA ARG A 70 -12.30 -17.04 14.05
C ARG A 70 -13.08 -17.39 15.33
N SER A 71 -12.62 -16.87 16.47
CA SER A 71 -13.26 -17.16 17.76
C SER A 71 -14.67 -16.56 17.85
N GLU A 72 -14.85 -15.35 17.28
CA GLU A 72 -16.17 -14.72 17.19
C GLU A 72 -17.11 -15.53 16.29
N PHE A 73 -16.67 -15.95 15.09
CA PHE A 73 -17.47 -16.81 14.23
C PHE A 73 -17.88 -18.14 14.94
N LYS A 74 -16.97 -18.73 15.70
CA LYS A 74 -17.29 -19.93 16.51
C LYS A 74 -18.30 -19.67 17.62
N LYS A 75 -18.19 -18.55 18.35
CA LYS A 75 -19.14 -18.16 19.39
C LYS A 75 -20.55 -17.97 18.84
N MET A 76 -20.63 -17.46 17.60
CA MET A 76 -21.89 -17.27 16.87
C MET A 76 -22.43 -18.55 16.23
N GLU A 77 -21.72 -19.67 16.34
CA GLU A 77 -22.05 -20.94 15.68
C GLU A 77 -22.15 -20.84 14.14
N ILE A 78 -21.44 -19.87 13.54
CA ILE A 78 -21.32 -19.71 12.10
C ILE A 78 -20.45 -20.85 11.57
N ALA A 79 -20.85 -21.49 10.47
CA ALA A 79 -20.08 -22.56 9.86
C ALA A 79 -18.75 -22.06 9.29
N SER A 80 -17.71 -22.91 9.35
CA SER A 80 -16.46 -22.63 8.65
C SER A 80 -16.68 -22.65 7.14
N GLY A 81 -16.12 -21.67 6.44
CA GLY A 81 -16.10 -21.66 4.97
C GLY A 81 -15.10 -22.63 4.35
N VAL A 82 -14.22 -23.25 5.14
CA VAL A 82 -13.19 -24.17 4.65
C VAL A 82 -13.45 -25.61 5.07
N GLU A 83 -13.06 -26.58 4.23
CA GLU A 83 -13.42 -28.00 4.38
C GLU A 83 -12.90 -28.63 5.68
N ASP A 84 -11.73 -28.20 6.17
CA ASP A 84 -11.12 -28.73 7.39
C ASP A 84 -11.73 -28.17 8.69
N GLY A 85 -12.67 -27.23 8.58
CA GLY A 85 -13.33 -26.60 9.71
C GLY A 85 -12.45 -25.61 10.49
N SER A 86 -11.29 -25.22 9.98
CA SER A 86 -10.36 -24.32 10.64
C SER A 86 -10.80 -22.85 10.59
N TYR A 87 -11.62 -22.45 9.64
CA TYR A 87 -11.96 -21.09 9.20
C TYR A 87 -10.84 -20.38 8.43
N TYR A 88 -9.62 -20.93 8.39
CA TYR A 88 -8.48 -20.33 7.73
C TYR A 88 -8.32 -20.83 6.31
N GLN A 89 -8.24 -19.90 5.37
CA GLN A 89 -7.84 -20.16 3.99
C GLN A 89 -6.39 -19.64 3.82
N PRO A 90 -5.37 -20.51 3.97
CA PRO A 90 -3.98 -20.11 3.89
C PRO A 90 -3.54 -19.87 2.45
N PHE A 91 -2.63 -18.90 2.27
CA PHE A 91 -1.98 -18.59 1.01
C PHE A 91 -0.57 -18.03 1.21
N ASP A 92 0.29 -18.24 0.21
CA ASP A 92 1.65 -17.74 0.23
C ASP A 92 1.70 -16.25 -0.09
N ILE A 93 2.45 -15.50 0.72
CA ILE A 93 2.79 -14.10 0.47
C ILE A 93 4.30 -14.01 0.29
N THR A 94 4.73 -13.30 -0.75
CA THR A 94 6.13 -12.92 -0.88
C THR A 94 6.47 -11.96 0.25
N GLY A 95 7.30 -12.40 1.16
CA GLY A 95 7.75 -11.63 2.30
C GLY A 95 8.84 -10.63 1.96
N GLN A 96 9.48 -10.11 2.98
CA GLN A 96 10.60 -9.19 2.83
C GLN A 96 11.79 -9.92 2.19
N LYS A 97 12.47 -9.20 1.31
CA LYS A 97 13.74 -9.63 0.73
C LYS A 97 14.86 -9.25 1.71
N ASP A 98 15.65 -10.21 2.13
CA ASP A 98 16.75 -10.02 3.06
C ASP A 98 18.09 -10.42 2.42
N VAL A 99 19.15 -9.75 2.82
CA VAL A 99 20.52 -10.08 2.38
C VAL A 99 21.01 -11.33 3.12
N ILE A 100 21.51 -12.33 2.39
CA ILE A 100 22.23 -13.46 2.98
C ILE A 100 23.69 -13.03 3.17
N GLU A 101 24.04 -12.55 4.36
CA GLU A 101 25.34 -11.95 4.64
C GLU A 101 26.50 -12.93 4.39
N GLU A 102 26.34 -14.22 4.75
CA GLU A 102 27.37 -15.25 4.58
C GLU A 102 27.67 -15.56 3.11
N GLU A 103 26.76 -15.24 2.20
CA GLU A 103 26.89 -15.43 0.75
C GLU A 103 27.10 -14.11 0.01
N THR A 104 27.22 -12.98 0.75
CA THR A 104 27.37 -11.65 0.17
C THR A 104 28.73 -11.07 0.54
N SER A 105 29.47 -10.57 -0.45
CA SER A 105 30.82 -10.04 -0.22
C SER A 105 31.17 -8.94 -1.21
N LEU A 106 31.98 -7.98 -0.76
CA LEU A 106 32.63 -6.98 -1.60
C LEU A 106 34.14 -6.99 -1.31
N VAL A 107 34.92 -7.38 -2.29
CA VAL A 107 36.38 -7.44 -2.21
C VAL A 107 37.00 -6.48 -3.21
N LEU A 108 37.83 -5.56 -2.74
CA LEU A 108 38.61 -4.65 -3.57
C LEU A 108 40.06 -5.14 -3.66
N THR A 109 40.60 -5.18 -4.86
CA THR A 109 42.01 -5.58 -5.10
C THR A 109 42.79 -4.36 -5.59
N GLY A 110 43.78 -3.95 -4.84
CA GLY A 110 44.61 -2.80 -5.15
C GLY A 110 45.67 -3.06 -6.23
N PRO A 111 46.38 -1.99 -6.67
CA PRO A 111 47.40 -2.09 -7.71
C PRO A 111 48.58 -3.03 -7.37
N ASP A 112 48.85 -3.23 -6.10
CA ASP A 112 49.87 -4.13 -5.56
C ASP A 112 49.38 -5.59 -5.42
N GLY A 113 48.13 -5.88 -5.80
CA GLY A 113 47.50 -7.19 -5.66
C GLY A 113 46.95 -7.46 -4.25
N THR A 114 47.03 -6.52 -3.33
CA THR A 114 46.45 -6.66 -1.98
C THR A 114 44.91 -6.67 -2.06
N LYS A 115 44.31 -7.68 -1.44
CA LYS A 115 42.84 -7.82 -1.33
C LYS A 115 42.36 -7.21 -0.04
N HIS A 116 41.33 -6.38 -0.16
CA HIS A 116 40.60 -5.75 0.93
C HIS A 116 39.16 -6.26 0.91
N GLU A 117 38.84 -7.20 1.79
CA GLU A 117 37.50 -7.66 2.01
C GLU A 117 36.79 -6.65 2.93
N LEU A 118 35.71 -6.06 2.42
CA LEU A 118 34.97 -5.05 3.14
C LEU A 118 33.92 -5.69 4.07
N LYS A 119 33.65 -5.04 5.19
CA LYS A 119 32.67 -5.51 6.18
C LYS A 119 31.31 -4.90 5.96
N ILE A 120 30.28 -5.76 5.88
CA ILE A 120 28.88 -5.35 5.84
C ILE A 120 28.54 -4.58 7.12
N GLY A 121 27.74 -3.51 6.99
CA GLY A 121 27.32 -2.66 8.09
C GLY A 121 28.37 -1.68 8.63
N ASP A 122 29.65 -1.88 8.29
CA ASP A 122 30.77 -1.03 8.75
C ASP A 122 31.38 -0.23 7.59
N GLN A 123 31.74 -0.88 6.50
CA GLN A 123 32.41 -0.28 5.35
C GLN A 123 31.54 -0.20 4.08
N TYR A 124 30.61 -1.11 3.95
CA TYR A 124 29.59 -1.08 2.90
C TYR A 124 28.29 -1.73 3.36
N GLN A 125 27.24 -1.47 2.62
CA GLN A 125 25.93 -2.11 2.78
C GLN A 125 25.44 -2.59 1.42
N PRO A 126 25.18 -3.91 1.25
CA PRO A 126 24.48 -4.42 0.08
C PRO A 126 23.09 -3.81 -0.04
N GLN A 127 22.64 -3.52 -1.25
CA GLN A 127 21.33 -2.88 -1.48
C GLN A 127 20.40 -3.81 -2.26
N LEU A 128 19.21 -4.08 -1.71
CA LEU A 128 18.22 -4.99 -2.27
C LEU A 128 17.51 -4.46 -3.53
N THR A 129 17.70 -3.17 -3.82
CA THR A 129 17.30 -2.55 -5.11
C THR A 129 18.08 -3.14 -6.28
N GLY A 130 19.30 -3.65 -6.04
CA GLY A 130 20.11 -4.34 -7.04
C GLY A 130 19.63 -5.77 -7.31
N SER A 131 20.14 -6.35 -8.38
CA SER A 131 19.96 -7.78 -8.68
C SER A 131 20.94 -8.65 -7.89
N ASP A 132 20.51 -9.86 -7.56
CA ASP A 132 21.44 -10.92 -7.13
C ASP A 132 22.44 -11.23 -8.24
N GLY A 133 23.67 -11.49 -7.87
CA GLY A 133 24.69 -11.89 -8.82
C GLY A 133 26.09 -11.85 -8.25
N SER A 134 27.02 -12.42 -9.00
CA SER A 134 28.45 -12.37 -8.71
C SER A 134 29.19 -11.77 -9.91
N VAL A 135 29.90 -10.68 -9.69
CA VAL A 135 30.55 -9.90 -10.72
C VAL A 135 32.00 -9.58 -10.33
N GLU A 136 32.87 -9.57 -11.31
CA GLU A 136 34.25 -9.08 -11.20
C GLU A 136 34.51 -8.08 -12.33
N GLY A 137 35.23 -7.00 -12.03
CA GLY A 137 35.60 -6.01 -13.02
C GLY A 137 36.63 -5.01 -12.52
N GLU A 138 37.17 -4.23 -13.44
CA GLU A 138 37.95 -3.03 -13.13
C GLU A 138 37.01 -1.99 -12.50
N LEU A 139 37.57 -1.15 -11.62
CA LEU A 139 36.81 -0.06 -11.03
C LEU A 139 36.91 1.20 -11.89
N VAL A 140 35.75 1.83 -12.12
CA VAL A 140 35.67 3.09 -12.82
C VAL A 140 34.91 4.07 -11.94
N PHE A 141 35.48 5.25 -11.70
CA PHE A 141 34.80 6.35 -11.07
C PHE A 141 34.04 7.15 -12.13
N VAL A 142 32.76 7.44 -11.88
CA VAL A 142 31.87 8.13 -12.82
C VAL A 142 31.19 9.32 -12.17
N GLY A 143 31.95 10.15 -11.42
CA GLY A 143 31.42 11.33 -10.78
C GLY A 143 30.15 11.05 -9.97
N TYR A 144 29.06 11.72 -10.27
CA TYR A 144 27.72 11.47 -9.71
C TYR A 144 26.93 10.37 -10.47
N GLY A 145 27.48 9.85 -11.56
CA GLY A 145 26.81 8.81 -12.37
C GLY A 145 25.58 9.32 -13.13
N ILE A 146 25.66 10.51 -13.67
CA ILE A 146 24.59 11.23 -14.36
C ILE A 146 24.85 11.27 -15.88
N SER A 147 23.78 11.11 -16.67
CA SER A 147 23.78 11.34 -18.11
C SER A 147 22.58 12.28 -18.41
N ALA A 148 22.87 13.55 -18.58
CA ALA A 148 21.91 14.64 -18.75
C ALA A 148 22.26 15.45 -20.01
N ASP A 149 21.92 14.92 -21.17
CA ASP A 149 22.24 15.50 -22.49
C ASP A 149 21.68 16.93 -22.64
N GLU A 150 20.52 17.24 -22.02
CA GLU A 150 19.88 18.56 -22.02
C GLU A 150 20.69 19.65 -21.28
N HIS A 151 21.60 19.23 -20.40
CA HIS A 151 22.48 20.09 -19.63
C HIS A 151 23.93 20.04 -20.10
N ASP A 152 24.21 19.41 -21.26
CA ASP A 152 25.57 19.10 -21.76
C ASP A 152 26.45 18.41 -20.72
N PHE A 153 25.84 17.57 -19.85
CA PHE A 153 26.49 16.88 -18.74
C PHE A 153 26.26 15.35 -18.82
N ASP A 154 27.25 14.60 -19.31
CA ASP A 154 27.21 13.12 -19.39
C ASP A 154 28.51 12.51 -18.85
N GLU A 155 28.45 11.97 -17.62
CA GLU A 155 29.60 11.33 -16.96
C GLU A 155 29.94 9.95 -17.54
N TYR A 156 29.19 9.48 -18.51
CA TYR A 156 29.48 8.23 -19.23
C TYR A 156 29.99 8.43 -20.65
N ALA A 157 30.09 9.70 -21.14
CA ALA A 157 30.41 9.98 -22.53
C ALA A 157 31.83 9.54 -22.92
N ASP A 158 32.83 9.87 -22.10
CA ASP A 158 34.26 9.71 -22.40
C ASP A 158 34.94 8.56 -21.63
N VAL A 159 34.15 7.68 -21.02
CA VAL A 159 34.65 6.53 -20.24
C VAL A 159 33.94 5.24 -20.65
N ASP A 160 34.70 4.21 -20.95
CA ASP A 160 34.15 2.87 -21.16
C ASP A 160 33.91 2.18 -19.83
N VAL A 161 32.63 1.89 -19.54
CA VAL A 161 32.17 1.18 -18.32
C VAL A 161 31.66 -0.22 -18.61
N THR A 162 31.69 -0.66 -19.87
CA THR A 162 31.25 -1.99 -20.29
C THR A 162 32.02 -3.07 -19.53
N ASP A 163 31.27 -4.00 -18.94
CA ASP A 163 31.84 -5.09 -18.13
C ASP A 163 32.63 -4.66 -16.88
N LYS A 164 32.50 -3.42 -16.42
CA LYS A 164 33.21 -2.88 -15.26
C LYS A 164 32.28 -2.61 -14.07
N ILE A 165 32.87 -2.38 -12.91
CA ILE A 165 32.17 -1.97 -11.71
C ILE A 165 32.32 -0.46 -11.59
N VAL A 166 31.19 0.27 -11.63
CA VAL A 166 31.20 1.74 -11.52
C VAL A 166 31.04 2.17 -10.07
N ILE A 167 31.75 3.25 -9.70
CA ILE A 167 31.61 3.93 -8.41
C ILE A 167 31.08 5.32 -8.70
N ALA A 168 29.93 5.66 -8.10
CA ALA A 168 29.30 6.97 -8.25
C ALA A 168 29.02 7.63 -6.90
N LEU A 169 29.04 8.95 -6.87
CA LEU A 169 28.59 9.75 -5.74
C LEU A 169 27.05 9.79 -5.67
N ARG A 170 26.52 9.87 -4.46
CA ARG A 170 25.10 10.07 -4.19
C ARG A 170 24.69 11.47 -4.64
N ARG A 171 23.39 11.69 -4.84
CA ARG A 171 22.78 12.96 -5.25
C ARG A 171 23.32 13.49 -6.60
N GLU A 172 23.60 14.79 -6.70
CA GLU A 172 23.94 15.50 -7.94
C GLU A 172 24.84 16.70 -7.65
N PRO A 173 25.47 17.34 -8.67
CA PRO A 173 26.26 18.53 -8.48
C PRO A 173 25.45 19.73 -8.00
N GLN A 174 26.15 20.73 -7.41
CA GLN A 174 25.60 22.05 -7.07
C GLN A 174 24.38 22.03 -6.15
N GLN A 175 24.32 21.10 -5.19
CA GLN A 175 23.15 20.90 -4.30
C GLN A 175 22.83 22.10 -3.40
N ASP A 176 23.71 23.06 -3.23
CA ASP A 176 23.51 24.27 -2.44
C ASP A 176 23.42 25.55 -3.32
N ASP A 177 23.32 25.39 -4.63
CA ASP A 177 23.12 26.50 -5.57
C ASP A 177 21.65 26.58 -6.01
N PRO A 178 20.91 27.64 -5.62
CA PRO A 178 19.51 27.81 -6.04
C PRO A 178 19.33 28.03 -7.55
N GLU A 179 20.42 28.31 -8.28
CA GLU A 179 20.42 28.49 -9.72
C GLU A 179 21.00 27.29 -10.48
N SER A 180 21.21 26.16 -9.78
CA SER A 180 21.68 24.91 -10.40
C SER A 180 20.73 24.45 -11.50
N VAL A 181 21.30 23.94 -12.60
CA VAL A 181 20.53 23.33 -13.70
C VAL A 181 19.88 22.00 -13.29
N PHE A 182 20.26 21.45 -12.13
CA PHE A 182 19.69 20.24 -11.53
C PHE A 182 18.61 20.60 -10.50
N ASP A 183 17.60 21.41 -10.90
CA ASP A 183 16.44 21.79 -10.08
C ASP A 183 16.75 22.64 -8.82
N GLY A 184 17.89 23.34 -8.81
CA GLY A 184 18.25 24.29 -7.76
C GLY A 184 18.55 23.58 -6.42
N LEU A 185 17.82 23.93 -5.36
CA LEU A 185 18.00 23.34 -4.03
C LEU A 185 17.26 22.01 -3.85
N GLU A 186 16.38 21.64 -4.78
CA GLU A 186 15.64 20.37 -4.75
C GLU A 186 16.41 19.27 -5.48
N ASN A 187 16.17 18.01 -5.12
CA ASN A 187 16.77 16.90 -5.84
C ASN A 187 16.06 16.66 -7.18
N SER A 188 16.79 16.75 -8.27
CA SER A 188 16.29 16.42 -9.59
C SER A 188 16.05 14.91 -9.79
N ASN A 189 15.51 14.56 -10.95
CA ASN A 189 15.40 13.14 -11.33
C ASN A 189 16.76 12.43 -11.43
N TYR A 190 17.84 13.15 -11.65
CA TYR A 190 19.21 12.61 -11.78
C TYR A 190 19.79 12.19 -10.42
N ALA A 191 19.39 12.83 -9.32
CA ALA A 191 19.75 12.42 -7.96
C ALA A 191 19.19 11.06 -7.56
N ARG A 192 18.11 10.60 -8.24
CA ARG A 192 17.42 9.35 -7.89
C ARG A 192 18.28 8.12 -8.14
N ILE A 193 18.33 7.24 -7.16
CA ILE A 193 19.11 5.98 -7.26
C ILE A 193 18.63 5.09 -8.40
N ALA A 194 17.31 5.01 -8.63
CA ALA A 194 16.76 4.23 -9.74
C ALA A 194 17.23 4.74 -11.11
N THR A 195 17.38 6.07 -11.27
CA THR A 195 17.91 6.70 -12.48
C THR A 195 19.39 6.34 -12.69
N LYS A 196 20.21 6.47 -11.64
CA LYS A 196 21.64 6.10 -11.68
C LYS A 196 21.85 4.62 -12.01
N LEU A 197 21.06 3.73 -11.40
CA LEU A 197 21.06 2.30 -11.73
C LEU A 197 20.62 2.04 -13.17
N GLY A 198 19.65 2.81 -13.67
CA GLY A 198 19.23 2.76 -15.06
C GLY A 198 20.35 3.13 -16.03
N PHE A 199 21.08 4.22 -15.75
CA PHE A 199 22.24 4.62 -16.55
C PHE A 199 23.35 3.58 -16.52
N ALA A 200 23.74 3.10 -15.33
CA ALA A 200 24.76 2.07 -15.21
C ALA A 200 24.40 0.80 -16.01
N GLY A 201 23.14 0.35 -15.91
CA GLY A 201 22.65 -0.81 -16.67
C GLY A 201 22.59 -0.56 -18.17
N ALA A 202 22.13 0.60 -18.62
CA ALA A 202 22.08 0.96 -20.05
C ALA A 202 23.48 1.06 -20.71
N LYS A 203 24.49 1.42 -19.91
CA LYS A 203 25.89 1.47 -20.34
C LYS A 203 26.65 0.14 -20.10
N GLU A 204 25.94 -0.95 -19.82
CA GLU A 204 26.45 -2.31 -19.66
C GLU A 204 27.48 -2.47 -18.50
N ALA A 205 27.40 -1.62 -17.47
CA ALA A 205 28.16 -1.81 -16.24
C ALA A 205 27.71 -3.08 -15.48
N LYS A 206 28.65 -3.80 -14.87
CA LYS A 206 28.36 -5.05 -14.12
C LYS A 206 27.76 -4.80 -12.74
N ALA A 207 28.15 -3.71 -12.08
CA ALA A 207 27.61 -3.31 -10.79
C ALA A 207 27.76 -1.81 -10.58
N LEU A 208 26.92 -1.26 -9.68
CA LEU A 208 27.05 0.10 -9.18
C LEU A 208 27.42 0.06 -7.68
N ILE A 209 28.45 0.81 -7.31
CA ILE A 209 28.80 1.12 -5.93
C ILE A 209 28.53 2.61 -5.71
N LEU A 210 27.56 2.92 -4.88
CA LEU A 210 27.24 4.29 -4.48
C LEU A 210 28.11 4.70 -3.29
N VAL A 211 28.53 5.96 -3.26
CA VAL A 211 29.25 6.54 -2.13
C VAL A 211 28.58 7.87 -1.78
N ASN A 212 28.41 8.18 -0.49
CA ASN A 212 27.88 9.48 -0.10
C ASN A 212 28.74 10.61 -0.70
N ASP A 213 28.12 11.61 -1.27
CA ASP A 213 28.78 12.84 -1.72
C ASP A 213 29.24 13.68 -0.52
N TRP A 214 30.05 14.70 -0.80
CA TRP A 214 30.59 15.60 0.23
C TRP A 214 29.48 16.36 0.97
N TYR A 215 28.50 16.87 0.24
CA TYR A 215 27.40 17.66 0.79
C TYR A 215 26.56 16.87 1.80
N THR A 216 26.14 15.66 1.42
CA THR A 216 25.36 14.75 2.32
C THR A 216 26.12 14.49 3.61
N THR A 217 27.44 14.26 3.51
CA THR A 217 28.25 13.91 4.69
C THR A 217 28.46 15.08 5.64
N GLU A 218 28.70 16.27 5.13
CA GLU A 218 29.07 17.44 5.93
C GLU A 218 27.87 18.24 6.44
N LYS A 219 26.77 18.26 5.68
CA LYS A 219 25.64 19.14 5.99
C LYS A 219 24.41 18.42 6.55
N GLU A 220 24.25 17.12 6.31
CA GLU A 220 23.04 16.41 6.72
C GLU A 220 23.28 15.32 7.80
N GLU A 221 23.87 14.19 7.43
CA GLU A 221 23.79 12.96 8.22
C GLU A 221 25.14 12.34 8.59
N GLY A 222 26.26 12.91 8.08
CA GLY A 222 27.55 12.23 8.15
C GLY A 222 27.67 11.06 7.16
N ASP A 223 28.76 10.31 7.21
CA ASP A 223 29.01 9.17 6.31
C ASP A 223 28.28 7.92 6.81
N VAL A 224 26.94 7.93 6.75
CA VAL A 224 26.06 6.85 7.21
C VAL A 224 25.72 5.94 6.05
N LEU A 225 25.82 4.61 6.26
CA LEU A 225 25.36 3.62 5.30
C LEU A 225 23.84 3.53 5.31
N ALA A 226 23.24 3.50 4.12
CA ALA A 226 21.83 3.23 3.94
C ALA A 226 21.47 1.81 4.40
N THR A 227 20.26 1.60 4.93
CA THR A 227 19.76 0.24 5.17
C THR A 227 19.61 -0.53 3.84
N PRO A 228 19.61 -1.88 3.85
CA PRO A 228 19.57 -2.68 2.62
C PRO A 228 18.41 -2.36 1.68
N ASP A 229 17.29 -1.90 2.22
CA ASP A 229 16.01 -1.66 1.55
C ASP A 229 15.70 -0.17 1.34
N LEU A 230 16.52 0.77 1.87
CA LEU A 230 16.26 2.21 1.83
C LEU A 230 15.90 2.73 0.42
N PHE A 231 16.50 2.16 -0.61
CA PHE A 231 16.25 2.56 -2.00
C PHE A 231 15.21 1.65 -2.71
N GLY A 232 14.47 0.86 -1.94
CA GLY A 232 13.48 -0.11 -2.41
C GLY A 232 14.05 -1.52 -2.58
N SER A 233 13.17 -2.49 -2.74
CA SER A 233 13.52 -3.92 -2.86
C SER A 233 13.21 -4.53 -4.23
N ARG A 234 12.76 -3.74 -5.20
CA ARG A 234 12.51 -4.23 -6.57
C ARG A 234 13.83 -4.33 -7.30
N GLY A 235 14.22 -5.57 -7.66
CA GLY A 235 15.45 -5.87 -8.37
C GLY A 235 15.62 -5.03 -9.64
N ASN A 236 16.79 -4.46 -9.82
CA ASN A 236 17.21 -3.73 -11.01
C ASN A 236 18.23 -4.54 -11.81
N ALA A 237 18.66 -4.03 -12.95
CA ALA A 237 19.49 -4.78 -13.90
C ALA A 237 20.87 -5.16 -13.37
N VAL A 238 21.43 -4.42 -12.40
CA VAL A 238 22.80 -4.62 -11.90
C VAL A 238 22.86 -4.79 -10.38
N PRO A 239 23.80 -5.57 -9.83
CA PRO A 239 24.09 -5.61 -8.40
C PRO A 239 24.48 -4.21 -7.88
N PHE A 240 24.00 -3.90 -6.66
CA PHE A 240 24.13 -2.56 -6.10
C PHE A 240 24.61 -2.59 -4.64
N ALA A 241 25.54 -1.72 -4.30
CA ALA A 241 26.05 -1.55 -2.95
C ALA A 241 26.22 -0.07 -2.59
N HIS A 242 26.05 0.27 -1.31
CA HIS A 242 26.41 1.56 -0.74
C HIS A 242 27.69 1.43 0.09
N MET A 243 28.69 2.24 -0.19
CA MET A 243 30.04 2.14 0.40
C MET A 243 30.42 3.46 1.07
N LYS A 244 31.12 3.36 2.20
CA LYS A 244 31.64 4.52 2.94
C LYS A 244 32.61 5.35 2.13
N GLN A 245 32.58 6.68 2.32
CA GLN A 245 33.57 7.62 1.76
C GLN A 245 34.99 7.23 2.12
N SER A 246 35.24 6.81 3.36
CA SER A 246 36.56 6.43 3.84
C SER A 246 37.21 5.28 3.07
N VAL A 247 36.41 4.46 2.39
CA VAL A 247 36.91 3.40 1.49
C VAL A 247 37.30 3.99 0.14
N LEU A 248 36.43 4.83 -0.46
CA LEU A 248 36.74 5.48 -1.74
C LEU A 248 37.97 6.40 -1.61
N GLU A 249 38.10 7.15 -0.52
CA GLU A 249 39.27 8.03 -0.31
C GLU A 249 40.60 7.26 -0.24
N LYS A 250 40.63 6.02 0.30
CA LYS A 250 41.81 5.18 0.25
C LYS A 250 42.19 4.80 -1.18
N ILE A 251 41.18 4.55 -2.02
CA ILE A 251 41.38 4.25 -3.44
C ILE A 251 41.89 5.52 -4.15
N LEU A 252 41.30 6.67 -3.93
CA LEU A 252 41.67 7.95 -4.54
C LEU A 252 43.10 8.38 -4.17
N LYS A 253 43.53 8.17 -2.92
CA LYS A 253 44.93 8.43 -2.50
C LYS A 253 45.93 7.61 -3.26
N ALA A 254 45.58 6.37 -3.62
CA ALA A 254 46.46 5.46 -4.41
C ALA A 254 46.31 5.70 -5.93
N SER A 255 45.13 6.12 -6.38
CA SER A 255 44.77 6.35 -7.78
C SER A 255 43.91 7.61 -7.89
N PRO A 256 44.52 8.80 -7.78
CA PRO A 256 43.80 10.08 -7.82
C PRO A 256 43.17 10.33 -9.19
N VAL A 257 42.07 11.03 -9.19
CA VAL A 257 41.46 11.61 -10.39
C VAL A 257 42.43 12.66 -10.93
N THR A 258 42.75 12.60 -12.20
CA THR A 258 43.75 13.49 -12.82
C THR A 258 43.08 14.36 -13.86
N LEU A 259 43.12 15.65 -13.66
CA LEU A 259 42.57 16.64 -14.59
C LEU A 259 43.47 16.78 -15.85
N GLU A 260 42.91 17.37 -16.91
CA GLU A 260 43.67 17.67 -18.11
C GLU A 260 44.87 18.58 -17.84
N SER A 261 44.78 19.48 -16.84
CA SER A 261 45.89 20.29 -16.35
C SER A 261 47.05 19.54 -15.76
N GLY A 262 46.85 18.25 -15.44
CA GLY A 262 47.79 17.38 -14.70
C GLY A 262 47.63 17.49 -13.18
N GLU A 263 46.69 18.28 -12.67
CA GLU A 263 46.33 18.33 -11.26
C GLU A 263 45.72 17.03 -10.83
N LYS A 264 45.93 16.63 -9.56
CA LYS A 264 45.45 15.39 -9.01
C LYS A 264 44.51 15.64 -7.84
N LEU A 265 43.27 15.15 -7.97
CA LEU A 265 42.27 15.22 -6.95
C LEU A 265 42.21 13.85 -6.23
N ASP A 266 42.56 13.81 -4.95
CA ASP A 266 42.70 12.59 -4.15
C ASP A 266 41.71 12.50 -2.99
N THR A 267 40.73 13.42 -2.93
CA THR A 267 39.63 13.45 -1.95
C THR A 267 38.29 13.66 -2.64
N ILE A 268 37.22 13.15 -2.02
CA ILE A 268 35.84 13.34 -2.52
C ILE A 268 35.50 14.82 -2.55
N LYS A 269 35.91 15.57 -1.50
CA LYS A 269 35.69 17.02 -1.45
C LYS A 269 36.27 17.75 -2.65
N ALA A 270 37.55 17.51 -2.96
CA ALA A 270 38.20 18.16 -4.09
C ALA A 270 37.55 17.82 -5.43
N ILE A 271 37.05 16.60 -5.57
CA ILE A 271 36.30 16.15 -6.75
C ILE A 271 34.95 16.85 -6.83
N SER A 272 34.17 16.88 -5.71
CA SER A 272 32.89 17.56 -5.66
C SER A 272 33.03 19.07 -5.94
N ASP A 273 33.97 19.74 -5.26
CA ASP A 273 34.25 21.18 -5.48
C ASP A 273 34.55 21.48 -6.95
N HIS A 274 35.35 20.62 -7.60
CA HIS A 274 35.71 20.82 -9.01
C HIS A 274 34.51 20.62 -9.95
N ILE A 275 33.70 19.60 -9.72
CA ILE A 275 32.48 19.34 -10.53
C ILE A 275 31.48 20.47 -10.32
N ASP A 276 31.29 20.95 -9.09
CA ASP A 276 30.35 22.04 -8.75
C ASP A 276 30.78 23.38 -9.36
N GLU A 277 32.09 23.67 -9.41
CA GLU A 277 32.62 24.92 -9.98
C GLU A 277 32.56 24.95 -11.51
N GLU A 278 32.96 23.86 -12.17
CA GLU A 278 33.14 23.80 -13.62
C GLU A 278 31.93 23.21 -14.35
N LEU A 279 31.04 22.50 -13.63
CA LEU A 279 29.93 21.72 -14.16
C LEU A 279 30.36 20.84 -15.36
N GLN A 280 31.49 20.15 -15.19
CA GLN A 280 32.08 19.28 -16.20
C GLN A 280 32.14 17.85 -15.68
N PRO A 281 31.78 16.84 -16.51
CA PRO A 281 31.94 15.44 -16.17
C PRO A 281 33.36 15.08 -15.75
N LEU A 282 33.49 14.30 -14.68
CA LEU A 282 34.79 13.91 -14.16
C LEU A 282 34.84 12.41 -13.92
N SER A 283 35.05 11.66 -14.98
CA SER A 283 35.02 10.19 -14.95
C SER A 283 36.34 9.60 -15.45
N GLN A 284 36.83 8.57 -14.75
CA GLN A 284 38.04 7.86 -15.19
C GLN A 284 38.14 6.47 -14.60
N PRO A 285 38.90 5.53 -15.25
CA PRO A 285 39.30 4.28 -14.65
C PRO A 285 40.16 4.52 -13.41
N LEU A 286 39.90 3.76 -12.32
CA LEU A 286 40.74 3.76 -11.13
C LEU A 286 41.89 2.79 -11.37
N SER A 287 43.05 3.33 -11.76
CA SER A 287 44.20 2.56 -12.32
C SER A 287 44.59 1.34 -11.49
N ASN A 288 44.45 0.14 -12.10
CA ASN A 288 44.77 -1.17 -11.54
C ASN A 288 43.97 -1.57 -10.29
N TRP A 289 42.87 -0.90 -9.97
CA TRP A 289 41.92 -1.37 -8.99
C TRP A 289 40.90 -2.29 -9.64
N LYS A 290 40.57 -3.39 -8.95
CA LYS A 290 39.50 -4.33 -9.32
C LYS A 290 38.57 -4.56 -8.17
N GLY A 291 37.32 -4.80 -8.50
CA GLY A 291 36.28 -5.21 -7.55
C GLY A 291 35.76 -6.61 -7.86
N SER A 292 35.45 -7.36 -6.81
CA SER A 292 34.63 -8.57 -6.88
C SER A 292 33.46 -8.36 -5.93
N TYR A 293 32.24 -8.33 -6.47
CA TYR A 293 31.03 -8.12 -5.68
C TYR A 293 30.08 -9.29 -5.90
N GLN A 294 29.63 -9.89 -4.81
CA GLN A 294 28.61 -10.90 -4.79
C GLN A 294 27.47 -10.40 -3.90
N LEU A 295 26.28 -10.31 -4.45
CA LEU A 295 25.04 -10.07 -3.72
C LEU A 295 24.18 -11.32 -3.79
N LYS A 296 23.79 -11.82 -2.64
CA LYS A 296 22.82 -12.89 -2.49
C LYS A 296 21.73 -12.46 -1.53
N SER A 297 20.49 -12.61 -1.97
CA SER A 297 19.32 -12.35 -1.14
C SER A 297 18.39 -13.55 -1.13
N ASP A 298 17.61 -13.66 -0.09
CA ASP A 298 16.49 -14.58 -0.01
C ASP A 298 15.22 -13.77 0.22
N THR A 299 14.12 -14.31 -0.25
CA THR A 299 12.81 -13.70 -0.02
C THR A 299 12.06 -14.62 0.92
N SER A 300 11.76 -14.13 2.10
CA SER A 300 10.98 -14.89 3.06
C SER A 300 9.61 -15.22 2.46
N LYS A 301 9.13 -16.40 2.77
CA LYS A 301 7.74 -16.78 2.49
C LYS A 301 6.94 -16.57 3.76
N LEU A 302 5.94 -15.73 3.66
CA LEU A 302 4.97 -15.52 4.70
C LEU A 302 3.69 -16.28 4.33
N VAL A 303 2.91 -16.65 5.32
CA VAL A 303 1.59 -17.25 5.11
C VAL A 303 0.55 -16.25 5.60
N GLY A 304 -0.29 -15.80 4.67
CA GLY A 304 -1.50 -15.06 4.99
C GLY A 304 -2.67 -16.03 5.17
N ASN A 305 -3.69 -15.61 5.91
CA ASN A 305 -4.90 -16.40 6.11
C ASN A 305 -6.12 -15.51 5.89
N ASN A 306 -6.97 -15.82 4.92
CA ASN A 306 -8.33 -15.30 4.97
C ASN A 306 -9.10 -16.07 6.05
N VAL A 307 -9.92 -15.35 6.82
CA VAL A 307 -10.77 -15.97 7.86
C VAL A 307 -12.21 -15.95 7.37
N ILE A 308 -12.81 -17.16 7.17
CA ILE A 308 -14.06 -17.31 6.42
C ILE A 308 -15.13 -17.99 7.25
N GLY A 309 -16.27 -17.30 7.45
CA GLY A 309 -17.48 -17.82 8.04
C GLY A 309 -18.64 -17.84 7.03
N VAL A 310 -19.52 -18.85 7.12
CA VAL A 310 -20.63 -19.03 6.18
C VAL A 310 -21.95 -19.19 6.93
N ILE A 311 -22.96 -18.45 6.52
CA ILE A 311 -24.36 -18.64 6.88
C ILE A 311 -25.09 -19.12 5.63
N GLU A 312 -25.56 -20.36 5.64
CA GLU A 312 -26.26 -20.94 4.49
C GLU A 312 -27.62 -20.29 4.27
N GLY A 313 -27.94 -20.07 2.99
CA GLY A 313 -29.22 -19.55 2.58
C GLY A 313 -30.36 -20.58 2.70
N GLU A 314 -31.61 -20.09 2.60
CA GLU A 314 -32.81 -20.93 2.53
C GLU A 314 -33.74 -20.47 1.42
N GLY A 315 -34.38 -21.39 0.72
CA GLY A 315 -35.33 -21.08 -0.35
C GLY A 315 -34.73 -21.19 -1.77
N PRO A 316 -35.36 -20.55 -2.76
CA PRO A 316 -34.99 -20.77 -4.18
C PRO A 316 -33.64 -20.17 -4.56
N HIS A 317 -33.12 -19.20 -3.80
CA HIS A 317 -31.86 -18.50 -4.05
C HIS A 317 -30.74 -18.93 -3.07
N ALA A 318 -30.93 -20.01 -2.33
CA ALA A 318 -30.00 -20.46 -1.28
C ALA A 318 -28.56 -20.72 -1.79
N ASP A 319 -28.40 -21.08 -3.07
CA ASP A 319 -27.11 -21.33 -3.70
C ASP A 319 -26.42 -20.05 -4.22
N GLU A 320 -27.13 -18.94 -4.30
CA GLU A 320 -26.56 -17.63 -4.62
C GLU A 320 -25.84 -17.07 -3.37
N THR A 321 -24.74 -16.36 -3.58
CA THR A 321 -23.87 -15.91 -2.49
C THR A 321 -23.70 -14.40 -2.48
N ILE A 322 -23.83 -13.78 -1.32
CA ILE A 322 -23.37 -12.41 -1.04
C ILE A 322 -22.12 -12.51 -0.16
N VAL A 323 -21.01 -11.93 -0.60
CA VAL A 323 -19.78 -11.82 0.17
C VAL A 323 -19.77 -10.49 0.92
N VAL A 324 -19.41 -10.55 2.20
CA VAL A 324 -19.25 -9.40 3.11
C VAL A 324 -17.83 -9.44 3.62
N GLY A 325 -16.98 -8.47 3.28
CA GLY A 325 -15.55 -8.55 3.54
C GLY A 325 -14.92 -7.23 3.94
N GLY A 326 -13.75 -7.34 4.55
CA GLY A 326 -12.85 -6.26 4.90
C GLY A 326 -11.51 -6.85 5.33
N HIS A 327 -10.41 -6.14 5.14
CA HIS A 327 -9.10 -6.66 5.56
C HIS A 327 -8.84 -6.40 7.03
N TYR A 328 -7.98 -7.25 7.62
CA TYR A 328 -7.62 -7.16 9.03
C TYR A 328 -6.12 -6.99 9.26
N ASP A 329 -5.30 -7.03 8.20
CA ASP A 329 -3.89 -6.64 8.23
C ASP A 329 -3.72 -5.13 8.19
N HIS A 330 -2.54 -4.64 8.62
CA HIS A 330 -2.13 -3.25 8.46
C HIS A 330 -0.59 -3.17 8.42
N LEU A 331 0.00 -1.99 8.60
CA LEU A 331 1.39 -1.68 8.26
C LEU A 331 2.42 -2.08 9.32
N GLY A 332 2.02 -2.67 10.46
CA GLY A 332 2.95 -3.06 11.51
C GLY A 332 3.71 -1.88 12.11
N MET A 333 5.02 -1.92 12.03
CA MET A 333 5.92 -0.84 12.48
C MET A 333 6.13 0.25 11.42
N GLY A 334 5.35 0.26 10.36
CA GLY A 334 5.44 1.25 9.29
C GLY A 334 6.70 1.16 8.42
N LEU A 335 7.34 0.00 8.38
CA LEU A 335 8.53 -0.22 7.53
C LEU A 335 8.18 -0.23 6.04
N PHE A 336 6.92 -0.46 5.71
CA PHE A 336 6.39 -0.46 4.35
C PHE A 336 5.05 0.27 4.33
N GLY A 337 4.76 1.04 3.28
CA GLY A 337 3.45 1.68 3.08
C GLY A 337 3.18 2.94 3.92
N SER A 338 4.00 3.23 4.95
CA SER A 338 3.83 4.40 5.81
C SER A 338 3.99 5.73 5.05
N ARG A 339 3.14 6.69 5.37
CA ARG A 339 3.22 8.09 4.88
C ARG A 339 4.17 8.96 5.73
N THR A 340 4.72 8.41 6.81
CA THR A 340 5.73 9.05 7.67
C THR A 340 7.06 8.29 7.59
N PRO A 341 7.78 8.34 6.45
CA PRO A 341 9.02 7.59 6.27
C PRO A 341 10.04 7.94 7.35
N GLY A 342 10.66 6.92 7.95
CA GLY A 342 11.66 7.08 9.01
C GLY A 342 11.08 7.14 10.43
N ARG A 343 9.76 7.23 10.60
CA ARG A 343 9.09 7.08 11.89
C ARG A 343 8.73 5.59 12.08
N VAL A 344 9.62 4.84 12.75
CA VAL A 344 9.43 3.41 13.04
C VAL A 344 8.66 3.27 14.34
N GLU A 345 7.34 3.26 14.25
CA GLU A 345 6.39 3.18 15.37
C GLU A 345 5.24 2.24 14.98
N VAL A 346 4.46 1.80 15.97
CA VAL A 346 3.28 0.97 15.69
C VAL A 346 2.27 1.79 14.89
N HIS A 347 1.83 1.26 13.76
CA HIS A 347 0.69 1.77 12.99
C HIS A 347 -0.53 0.94 13.39
N ASN A 348 -1.34 1.47 14.29
CA ASN A 348 -2.48 0.72 14.86
C ASN A 348 -3.58 0.44 13.83
N GLY A 349 -3.75 1.30 12.83
CA GLY A 349 -4.72 1.11 11.78
C GLY A 349 -6.15 1.00 12.33
N ALA A 350 -6.56 2.01 13.09
CA ALA A 350 -7.86 1.98 13.77
C ALA A 350 -8.98 2.17 12.75
N ASP A 351 -8.89 3.21 11.90
CA ASP A 351 -9.80 3.36 10.78
C ASP A 351 -9.45 2.38 9.67
N ASP A 352 -8.17 2.26 9.33
CA ASP A 352 -7.61 1.38 8.32
C ASP A 352 -6.91 0.15 8.94
N ASN A 353 -7.58 -1.01 9.12
CA ASN A 353 -8.99 -1.26 8.84
C ASN A 353 -9.61 -2.08 9.98
N ALA A 354 -9.34 -1.70 11.26
CA ALA A 354 -10.03 -2.34 12.38
C ALA A 354 -11.54 -2.08 12.33
N THR A 355 -11.98 -0.88 11.87
CA THR A 355 -13.39 -0.55 11.74
C THR A 355 -14.11 -1.43 10.74
N GLY A 356 -13.54 -1.66 9.55
CA GLY A 356 -14.12 -2.54 8.54
C GLY A 356 -14.12 -4.01 8.98
N THR A 357 -13.05 -4.47 9.62
CA THR A 357 -12.99 -5.83 10.19
C THR A 357 -14.10 -6.04 11.21
N VAL A 358 -14.29 -5.11 12.14
CA VAL A 358 -15.36 -5.21 13.16
C VAL A 358 -16.74 -5.13 12.53
N ALA A 359 -16.93 -4.35 11.47
CA ALA A 359 -18.20 -4.33 10.74
C ALA A 359 -18.55 -5.71 10.17
N VAL A 360 -17.59 -6.42 9.57
CA VAL A 360 -17.79 -7.79 9.08
C VAL A 360 -18.21 -8.72 10.22
N VAL A 361 -17.54 -8.65 11.37
CA VAL A 361 -17.83 -9.49 12.54
C VAL A 361 -19.20 -9.14 13.14
N GLU A 362 -19.54 -7.86 13.30
CA GLU A 362 -20.83 -7.44 13.85
C GLU A 362 -21.99 -7.79 12.93
N LEU A 363 -21.84 -7.62 11.61
CA LEU A 363 -22.87 -8.04 10.64
C LEU A 363 -23.05 -9.56 10.68
N ALA A 364 -21.98 -10.34 10.73
CA ALA A 364 -22.04 -11.79 10.90
C ALA A 364 -22.81 -12.17 12.17
N ARG A 365 -22.56 -11.47 13.28
CA ARG A 365 -23.25 -11.66 14.56
C ARG A 365 -24.75 -11.39 14.45
N ARG A 366 -25.12 -10.32 13.77
CA ARG A 366 -26.53 -9.92 13.59
C ARG A 366 -27.30 -10.94 12.75
N PHE A 367 -26.71 -11.40 11.64
CA PHE A 367 -27.37 -12.41 10.78
C PHE A 367 -27.38 -13.79 11.41
N ALA A 368 -26.37 -14.17 12.20
CA ALA A 368 -26.37 -15.43 12.94
C ALA A 368 -27.41 -15.47 14.06
N ALA A 369 -27.70 -14.32 14.70
CA ALA A 369 -28.69 -14.19 15.74
C ALA A 369 -30.13 -14.13 15.19
N SER A 370 -30.33 -13.92 13.90
CA SER A 370 -31.66 -13.89 13.28
C SER A 370 -32.36 -15.24 13.39
N ASP A 371 -33.67 -15.21 13.66
CA ASP A 371 -34.51 -16.41 13.64
C ASP A 371 -34.80 -16.88 12.21
N GLU A 372 -34.75 -15.96 11.23
CA GLU A 372 -34.96 -16.25 9.83
C GLU A 372 -33.60 -16.42 9.13
N LYS A 373 -33.47 -17.50 8.37
CA LYS A 373 -32.31 -17.68 7.52
C LYS A 373 -32.36 -16.73 6.33
N PRO A 374 -31.21 -16.25 5.85
CA PRO A 374 -31.16 -15.41 4.68
C PRO A 374 -31.62 -16.18 3.43
N SER A 375 -32.23 -15.49 2.47
CA SER A 375 -32.66 -16.09 1.19
C SER A 375 -31.48 -16.52 0.30
N ARG A 376 -30.30 -15.94 0.51
CA ARG A 376 -29.03 -16.25 -0.16
C ARG A 376 -27.98 -16.58 0.88
N ARG A 377 -26.98 -17.37 0.50
CA ARG A 377 -25.82 -17.63 1.35
C ARG A 377 -25.07 -16.32 1.63
N LEU A 378 -24.68 -16.13 2.89
CA LEU A 378 -23.79 -15.04 3.30
C LEU A 378 -22.42 -15.62 3.64
N VAL A 379 -21.37 -15.06 3.02
CA VAL A 379 -19.97 -15.42 3.29
C VAL A 379 -19.28 -14.19 3.88
N PHE A 380 -18.86 -14.30 5.13
CA PHE A 380 -18.15 -13.24 5.86
C PHE A 380 -16.66 -13.54 5.82
N ILE A 381 -15.86 -12.56 5.37
CA ILE A 381 -14.42 -12.76 5.15
C ILE A 381 -13.62 -11.63 5.77
N GLY A 382 -12.68 -11.97 6.69
CA GLY A 382 -11.54 -11.13 7.00
C GLY A 382 -10.43 -11.45 6.00
N PHE A 383 -10.06 -10.49 5.15
CA PHE A 383 -8.96 -10.66 4.20
C PHE A 383 -7.62 -10.32 4.87
N SER A 384 -6.54 -10.95 4.40
CA SER A 384 -5.17 -10.66 4.82
C SER A 384 -4.31 -10.26 3.63
N GLY A 385 -3.33 -9.39 3.86
CA GLY A 385 -2.40 -8.96 2.81
C GLY A 385 -3.02 -7.99 1.80
N GLU A 386 -4.00 -7.21 2.21
CA GLU A 386 -4.56 -6.10 1.43
C GLU A 386 -3.50 -5.05 1.17
N GLU A 387 -2.81 -4.60 2.22
CA GLU A 387 -1.75 -3.60 2.23
C GLU A 387 -0.53 -3.99 1.36
N ARG A 388 -0.39 -5.27 1.09
CA ARG A 388 0.64 -5.83 0.22
C ARG A 388 0.17 -6.05 -1.21
N GLY A 389 -0.99 -5.50 -1.58
CA GLY A 389 -1.57 -5.48 -2.92
C GLY A 389 -2.73 -6.43 -3.14
N LEU A 390 -3.69 -6.47 -2.23
CA LEU A 390 -4.95 -7.23 -2.33
C LEU A 390 -4.72 -8.75 -2.44
N ILE A 391 -3.69 -9.29 -1.77
CA ILE A 391 -3.26 -10.67 -2.02
C ILE A 391 -4.35 -11.66 -1.56
N GLY A 392 -4.95 -11.46 -0.37
CA GLY A 392 -5.96 -12.35 0.17
C GLY A 392 -7.24 -12.38 -0.65
N SER A 393 -7.77 -11.24 -1.04
CA SER A 393 -8.97 -11.16 -1.87
C SER A 393 -8.73 -11.69 -3.29
N ARG A 394 -7.55 -11.46 -3.89
CA ARG A 394 -7.15 -12.10 -5.16
C ARG A 394 -7.09 -13.62 -5.03
N TYR A 395 -6.45 -14.10 -3.95
CA TYR A 395 -6.38 -15.53 -3.71
C TYR A 395 -7.77 -16.15 -3.54
N TYR A 396 -8.68 -15.47 -2.82
CA TYR A 396 -10.05 -15.93 -2.63
C TYR A 396 -10.81 -16.04 -3.96
N VAL A 397 -10.78 -15.02 -4.83
CA VAL A 397 -11.52 -15.09 -6.11
C VAL A 397 -10.92 -16.11 -7.10
N ASP A 398 -9.65 -16.48 -6.92
CA ASP A 398 -8.98 -17.53 -7.69
C ASP A 398 -9.18 -18.94 -7.10
N ASN A 399 -9.42 -19.04 -5.78
CA ASN A 399 -9.61 -20.27 -5.01
C ASN A 399 -10.82 -20.13 -4.07
N PRO A 400 -12.02 -19.85 -4.58
CA PRO A 400 -13.16 -19.53 -3.76
C PRO A 400 -13.69 -20.78 -3.02
N VAL A 401 -14.18 -20.59 -1.77
CA VAL A 401 -14.78 -21.67 -0.96
C VAL A 401 -16.16 -22.07 -1.44
N VAL A 402 -16.80 -21.22 -2.22
CA VAL A 402 -18.03 -21.50 -2.98
C VAL A 402 -17.80 -21.05 -4.41
N PRO A 403 -18.43 -21.64 -5.44
CA PRO A 403 -18.19 -21.24 -6.83
C PRO A 403 -18.33 -19.75 -7.02
N ILE A 404 -17.32 -19.09 -7.60
CA ILE A 404 -17.32 -17.62 -7.77
C ILE A 404 -18.51 -17.16 -8.63
N GLU A 405 -18.95 -17.98 -9.54
CA GLU A 405 -20.11 -17.75 -10.41
C GLU A 405 -21.42 -17.69 -9.61
N SER A 406 -21.45 -18.26 -8.40
CA SER A 406 -22.59 -18.14 -7.49
C SER A 406 -22.58 -16.82 -6.69
N THR A 407 -21.47 -16.09 -6.70
CA THR A 407 -21.37 -14.83 -5.98
C THR A 407 -22.06 -13.72 -6.79
N VAL A 408 -23.20 -13.28 -6.27
CA VAL A 408 -24.06 -12.29 -6.94
C VAL A 408 -23.78 -10.85 -6.52
N ALA A 409 -23.17 -10.65 -5.34
CA ALA A 409 -22.74 -9.36 -4.85
C ALA A 409 -21.59 -9.50 -3.85
N MET A 410 -20.74 -8.46 -3.77
CA MET A 410 -19.74 -8.31 -2.72
C MET A 410 -19.87 -6.92 -2.08
N ILE A 411 -19.81 -6.85 -0.76
CA ILE A 411 -19.80 -5.61 0.03
C ILE A 411 -18.48 -5.56 0.78
N ASN A 412 -17.69 -4.52 0.51
CA ASN A 412 -16.40 -4.27 1.12
C ASN A 412 -16.47 -3.13 2.12
N PHE A 413 -15.80 -3.32 3.26
CA PHE A 413 -15.65 -2.31 4.30
C PHE A 413 -14.18 -1.97 4.48
N ASP A 414 -13.87 -0.69 4.33
CA ASP A 414 -12.52 -0.19 4.52
C ASP A 414 -12.60 1.30 4.88
N MET A 415 -12.07 1.66 6.06
CA MET A 415 -12.12 3.00 6.62
C MET A 415 -13.54 3.54 6.78
N ILE A 416 -14.31 2.94 7.67
CA ILE A 416 -15.71 3.35 7.96
C ILE A 416 -15.90 4.05 9.31
N GLY A 417 -14.80 4.31 10.03
CA GLY A 417 -14.82 4.89 11.38
C GLY A 417 -14.78 6.41 11.43
N TRP A 418 -14.61 7.10 10.32
CA TRP A 418 -14.47 8.56 10.29
C TRP A 418 -15.66 9.26 9.64
N LEU A 419 -16.88 8.86 10.00
CA LEU A 419 -18.07 9.50 9.46
C LEU A 419 -18.14 10.99 9.85
N ARG A 420 -18.15 11.90 8.86
CA ARG A 420 -18.24 13.35 8.99
C ARG A 420 -19.41 13.86 8.14
N ASP A 421 -20.12 14.85 8.66
CA ASP A 421 -21.27 15.47 7.97
C ASP A 421 -22.28 14.42 7.48
N ASP A 422 -22.38 13.30 8.20
CA ASP A 422 -23.21 12.12 7.87
C ASP A 422 -22.92 11.51 6.48
N ALA A 423 -21.81 11.88 5.83
CA ALA A 423 -21.49 11.50 4.47
C ALA A 423 -20.86 10.09 4.40
N LEU A 424 -21.53 9.18 3.69
CA LEU A 424 -21.04 7.84 3.37
C LEU A 424 -20.84 7.70 1.87
N THR A 425 -19.60 7.46 1.46
CA THR A 425 -19.28 7.18 0.07
C THR A 425 -19.42 5.69 -0.23
N ILE A 426 -20.12 5.37 -1.32
CA ILE A 426 -20.38 4.00 -1.77
C ILE A 426 -19.86 3.86 -3.19
N TYR A 427 -18.64 3.36 -3.33
CA TYR A 427 -18.04 3.09 -4.63
C TYR A 427 -18.61 1.83 -5.25
N GLY A 428 -18.54 1.74 -6.59
CA GLY A 428 -19.01 0.56 -7.33
C GLY A 428 -20.53 0.53 -7.55
N ALA A 429 -21.26 1.59 -7.22
CA ALA A 429 -22.72 1.68 -7.44
C ALA A 429 -23.14 1.48 -8.90
N GLY A 430 -22.23 1.65 -9.85
CA GLY A 430 -22.47 1.38 -11.28
C GLY A 430 -22.10 -0.03 -11.73
N THR A 431 -21.59 -0.89 -10.83
CA THR A 431 -21.22 -2.28 -11.18
C THR A 431 -22.44 -3.19 -11.41
N SER A 432 -23.61 -2.78 -10.91
CA SER A 432 -24.91 -3.34 -11.26
C SER A 432 -25.96 -2.24 -11.44
N PRO A 433 -26.88 -2.37 -12.39
CA PRO A 433 -28.00 -1.43 -12.53
C PRO A 433 -28.93 -1.45 -11.29
N ASP A 434 -28.99 -2.58 -10.58
CA ASP A 434 -29.87 -2.81 -9.43
C ASP A 434 -29.38 -2.08 -8.17
N PHE A 435 -28.08 -1.77 -8.08
CA PHE A 435 -27.47 -1.22 -6.87
C PHE A 435 -27.99 0.17 -6.49
N ARG A 436 -28.39 0.98 -7.46
CA ARG A 436 -28.95 2.30 -7.15
C ARG A 436 -30.23 2.20 -6.29
N GLU A 437 -31.16 1.34 -6.70
CA GLU A 437 -32.42 1.13 -5.98
C GLU A 437 -32.18 0.52 -4.60
N VAL A 438 -31.29 -0.46 -4.51
CA VAL A 438 -30.88 -1.11 -3.25
C VAL A 438 -30.25 -0.10 -2.27
N ILE A 439 -29.33 0.75 -2.73
CA ILE A 439 -28.68 1.79 -1.93
C ILE A 439 -29.71 2.81 -1.41
N GLU A 440 -30.61 3.27 -2.29
CA GLU A 440 -31.63 4.24 -1.94
C GLU A 440 -32.65 3.65 -0.94
N ALA A 441 -33.08 2.40 -1.13
CA ALA A 441 -34.02 1.72 -0.26
C ALA A 441 -33.45 1.52 1.15
N ALA A 442 -32.20 1.03 1.24
CA ALA A 442 -31.49 0.86 2.51
C ALA A 442 -31.27 2.20 3.25
N GLY A 443 -31.13 3.29 2.50
CA GLY A 443 -30.87 4.61 3.04
C GLY A 443 -32.07 5.35 3.60
N THR A 444 -33.32 4.86 3.42
CA THR A 444 -34.55 5.61 3.67
C THR A 444 -34.63 6.22 5.07
N ASP A 445 -34.21 5.50 6.10
CA ASP A 445 -34.27 5.94 7.51
C ASP A 445 -32.88 6.04 8.16
N SER A 446 -31.80 5.93 7.41
CA SER A 446 -30.43 5.88 7.94
C SER A 446 -29.95 7.23 8.51
N GLY A 447 -30.49 8.33 8.01
CA GLY A 447 -30.02 9.68 8.30
C GLY A 447 -28.61 9.96 7.75
N LEU A 448 -28.10 9.11 6.85
CA LEU A 448 -26.81 9.28 6.18
C LEU A 448 -26.97 10.05 4.87
N ASP A 449 -26.00 10.88 4.56
CA ASP A 449 -25.86 11.51 3.24
C ASP A 449 -25.07 10.57 2.31
N LEU A 450 -25.82 9.72 1.60
CA LEU A 450 -25.25 8.69 0.74
C LEU A 450 -24.65 9.30 -0.53
N LYS A 451 -23.41 8.94 -0.84
CA LYS A 451 -22.65 9.38 -2.02
C LYS A 451 -22.35 8.17 -2.93
N PRO A 452 -23.34 7.67 -3.71
CA PRO A 452 -23.09 6.55 -4.61
C PRO A 452 -22.23 6.99 -5.80
N ILE A 453 -21.06 6.34 -5.96
CA ILE A 453 -20.11 6.58 -7.05
C ILE A 453 -20.13 5.38 -7.99
N ALA A 454 -20.44 5.63 -9.27
CA ALA A 454 -20.60 4.56 -10.26
C ALA A 454 -19.29 3.78 -10.52
N ALA A 455 -18.14 4.48 -10.57
CA ALA A 455 -16.85 3.84 -10.76
C ALA A 455 -16.31 3.32 -9.42
N GLY A 456 -15.56 2.21 -9.45
CA GLY A 456 -14.80 1.78 -8.29
C GLY A 456 -13.60 2.71 -8.03
N PHE A 457 -13.32 3.02 -6.77
CA PHE A 457 -12.01 3.47 -6.36
C PHE A 457 -11.06 2.26 -6.46
N ALA A 458 -9.94 2.40 -7.17
CA ALA A 458 -8.97 1.33 -7.24
C ALA A 458 -8.19 1.33 -5.92
N GLY A 459 -8.29 0.28 -5.12
CA GLY A 459 -7.43 0.20 -3.97
C GLY A 459 -7.94 -0.58 -2.77
N SER A 460 -9.01 -1.42 -2.86
CA SER A 460 -9.40 -2.29 -1.76
C SER A 460 -9.97 -3.64 -2.26
N ASP A 461 -10.33 -4.54 -1.36
CA ASP A 461 -10.66 -5.95 -1.61
C ASP A 461 -11.87 -6.21 -2.54
N HIS A 462 -12.69 -5.20 -2.83
CA HIS A 462 -13.76 -5.30 -3.84
C HIS A 462 -13.23 -5.43 -5.27
N LEU A 463 -12.02 -4.94 -5.55
CA LEU A 463 -11.48 -4.86 -6.92
C LEU A 463 -11.26 -6.24 -7.56
N PRO A 464 -10.69 -7.27 -6.90
CA PRO A 464 -10.58 -8.60 -7.47
C PRO A 464 -11.93 -9.21 -7.86
N PHE A 465 -13.00 -8.94 -7.08
CA PHE A 465 -14.35 -9.40 -7.41
C PHE A 465 -14.88 -8.73 -8.67
N GLN A 466 -14.71 -7.42 -8.82
CA GLN A 466 -15.09 -6.70 -10.05
C GLN A 466 -14.32 -7.22 -11.27
N GLN A 467 -13.05 -7.59 -11.11
CA GLN A 467 -12.24 -8.21 -12.18
C GLN A 467 -12.78 -9.58 -12.60
N ARG A 468 -13.47 -10.30 -11.69
CA ARG A 468 -14.20 -11.55 -11.95
C ARG A 468 -15.66 -11.33 -12.36
N GLN A 469 -16.04 -10.08 -12.68
CA GLN A 469 -17.39 -9.71 -13.10
C GLN A 469 -18.46 -9.93 -12.00
N VAL A 470 -18.06 -9.87 -10.73
CA VAL A 470 -18.97 -9.84 -9.59
C VAL A 470 -19.31 -8.38 -9.28
N PRO A 471 -20.60 -8.00 -9.22
CA PRO A 471 -21.01 -6.68 -8.73
C PRO A 471 -20.49 -6.45 -7.32
N ALA A 472 -19.84 -5.32 -7.06
CA ALA A 472 -19.26 -5.06 -5.75
C ALA A 472 -19.40 -3.61 -5.34
N LEU A 473 -19.84 -3.40 -4.10
CA LEU A 473 -19.93 -2.12 -3.42
C LEU A 473 -18.76 -1.99 -2.42
N PHE A 474 -18.24 -0.80 -2.29
CA PHE A 474 -17.20 -0.47 -1.32
C PHE A 474 -17.64 0.75 -0.51
N LEU A 475 -17.84 0.56 0.79
CA LEU A 475 -18.26 1.58 1.75
C LEU A 475 -17.04 2.20 2.41
N HIS A 476 -17.01 3.54 2.43
CA HIS A 476 -15.85 4.30 2.88
C HIS A 476 -16.27 5.70 3.39
N THR A 477 -15.68 6.19 4.47
CA THR A 477 -16.03 7.50 5.05
C THR A 477 -15.08 8.64 4.65
N GLY A 478 -14.12 8.36 3.77
CA GLY A 478 -13.13 9.32 3.25
C GLY A 478 -11.73 9.09 3.84
N LEU A 479 -10.71 9.52 3.11
CA LEU A 479 -9.32 9.48 3.60
C LEU A 479 -9.11 10.50 4.71
N THR A 480 -8.35 10.13 5.72
CA THR A 480 -7.97 10.97 6.85
C THR A 480 -6.54 11.46 6.73
N SER A 481 -6.17 12.50 7.48
CA SER A 481 -4.77 12.92 7.61
C SER A 481 -3.91 11.86 8.30
N THR A 482 -4.53 11.00 9.11
CA THR A 482 -3.90 9.91 9.85
C THR A 482 -3.73 8.62 9.03
N TYR A 483 -4.32 8.56 7.83
CA TYR A 483 -4.21 7.41 6.93
C TYR A 483 -2.76 6.99 6.71
N HIS A 484 -2.42 5.73 6.98
CA HIS A 484 -1.08 5.17 6.86
C HIS A 484 -0.02 5.90 7.71
N THR A 485 -0.41 6.41 8.87
CA THR A 485 0.50 6.99 9.86
C THR A 485 0.34 6.31 11.22
N PRO A 486 1.31 6.44 12.15
CA PRO A 486 1.15 5.94 13.51
C PRO A 486 0.04 6.62 14.31
N ASP A 487 -0.56 7.68 13.77
CA ASP A 487 -1.59 8.47 14.44
C ASP A 487 -3.01 7.98 14.10
N ASP A 488 -3.18 6.89 13.31
CA ASP A 488 -4.47 6.23 13.06
C ASP A 488 -4.86 5.35 14.26
N ASP A 489 -5.27 6.03 15.32
CA ASP A 489 -5.62 5.47 16.61
C ASP A 489 -7.13 5.51 16.88
N TYR A 490 -7.58 4.66 17.81
CA TYR A 490 -8.99 4.58 18.21
C TYR A 490 -9.58 5.96 18.61
N GLU A 491 -8.81 6.81 19.26
CA GLU A 491 -9.22 8.12 19.76
C GLU A 491 -9.59 9.11 18.65
N THR A 492 -9.18 8.84 17.42
CA THR A 492 -9.50 9.67 16.25
C THR A 492 -10.86 9.34 15.65
N LEU A 493 -11.49 8.23 16.05
CA LEU A 493 -12.67 7.66 15.41
C LEU A 493 -13.98 8.28 15.90
N ASN A 494 -14.96 8.35 15.01
CA ASN A 494 -16.37 8.60 15.30
C ASN A 494 -17.13 7.27 15.47
N MET A 495 -17.00 6.62 16.63
CA MET A 495 -17.62 5.32 16.86
C MET A 495 -19.15 5.30 16.73
N PRO A 496 -19.91 6.31 17.20
CA PRO A 496 -21.34 6.38 16.89
C PRO A 496 -21.62 6.44 15.39
N GLY A 497 -20.80 7.16 14.62
CA GLY A 497 -20.88 7.19 13.17
C GLY A 497 -20.58 5.84 12.52
N CYS A 498 -19.56 5.13 13.01
CA CYS A 498 -19.21 3.78 12.56
C CYS A 498 -20.38 2.80 12.76
N VAL A 499 -21.03 2.82 13.94
CA VAL A 499 -22.22 2.01 14.21
C VAL A 499 -23.35 2.32 13.23
N ARG A 500 -23.60 3.58 12.91
CA ARG A 500 -24.62 3.97 11.91
C ARG A 500 -24.32 3.44 10.52
N VAL A 501 -23.03 3.39 10.12
CA VAL A 501 -22.61 2.76 8.86
C VAL A 501 -22.88 1.25 8.90
N ILE A 502 -22.61 0.58 10.02
CA ILE A 502 -22.93 -0.85 10.20
C ILE A 502 -24.44 -1.10 10.13
N ASP A 503 -25.25 -0.26 10.77
CA ASP A 503 -26.73 -0.34 10.75
C ASP A 503 -27.25 -0.20 9.31
N TYR A 504 -26.79 0.81 8.59
CA TYR A 504 -27.09 0.98 7.17
C TYR A 504 -26.68 -0.25 6.34
N SER A 505 -25.51 -0.82 6.63
CA SER A 505 -24.99 -1.97 5.90
C SER A 505 -25.79 -3.25 6.12
N GLU A 506 -26.34 -3.43 7.32
CA GLU A 506 -27.30 -4.51 7.60
C GLU A 506 -28.54 -4.37 6.71
N ASP A 507 -29.09 -3.14 6.61
CA ASP A 507 -30.26 -2.89 5.78
C ASP A 507 -29.93 -3.02 4.28
N LEU A 508 -28.74 -2.59 3.85
CA LEU A 508 -28.25 -2.80 2.47
C LEU A 508 -28.18 -4.30 2.11
N ILE A 509 -27.67 -5.15 3.01
CA ILE A 509 -27.64 -6.60 2.81
C ILE A 509 -29.07 -7.15 2.77
N LYS A 510 -29.96 -6.70 3.64
CA LYS A 510 -31.37 -7.11 3.63
C LYS A 510 -32.08 -6.75 2.32
N GLU A 511 -31.81 -5.58 1.76
CA GLU A 511 -32.38 -5.20 0.46
C GLU A 511 -31.84 -6.10 -0.67
N LEU A 512 -30.54 -6.44 -0.67
CA LEU A 512 -29.98 -7.41 -1.62
C LEU A 512 -30.61 -8.80 -1.48
N LEU A 513 -30.91 -9.23 -0.25
CA LEU A 513 -31.56 -10.50 0.03
C LEU A 513 -33.03 -10.57 -0.47
N LYS A 514 -33.70 -9.41 -0.64
CA LYS A 514 -35.09 -9.31 -1.13
C LYS A 514 -35.20 -9.40 -2.65
N LEU A 515 -34.12 -9.20 -3.38
CA LEU A 515 -34.16 -9.19 -4.85
C LEU A 515 -34.62 -10.57 -5.36
N GLU A 516 -35.62 -10.57 -6.28
CA GLU A 516 -36.10 -11.80 -6.92
C GLU A 516 -35.10 -12.34 -7.95
N GLU A 517 -34.33 -11.45 -8.60
CA GLU A 517 -33.27 -11.81 -9.53
C GLU A 517 -31.91 -11.36 -8.99
N ALA A 518 -30.86 -12.11 -9.28
CA ALA A 518 -29.50 -11.77 -8.90
C ALA A 518 -29.04 -10.47 -9.58
N PRO A 519 -28.35 -9.55 -8.87
CA PRO A 519 -27.73 -8.40 -9.50
C PRO A 519 -26.84 -8.79 -10.67
N THR A 520 -27.01 -8.10 -11.80
CA THR A 520 -26.23 -8.39 -13.01
C THR A 520 -25.01 -7.47 -13.10
N PHE A 521 -23.86 -8.03 -13.47
CA PHE A 521 -22.65 -7.22 -13.64
C PHE A 521 -22.72 -6.38 -14.92
N ALA A 522 -22.74 -5.06 -14.76
CA ALA A 522 -22.77 -4.11 -15.88
C ALA A 522 -21.38 -3.56 -16.25
N GLY A 523 -20.32 -4.07 -15.62
CA GLY A 523 -18.99 -3.47 -15.63
C GLY A 523 -18.86 -2.42 -14.53
N ALA A 524 -17.64 -2.19 -14.05
CA ALA A 524 -17.37 -1.09 -13.12
C ALA A 524 -17.54 0.23 -13.88
N GLY A 525 -18.82 0.61 -14.10
CA GLY A 525 -19.20 1.81 -14.83
C GLY A 525 -18.16 2.22 -15.86
N SER A 526 -17.88 1.37 -16.82
CA SER A 526 -17.04 1.79 -17.93
C SER A 526 -17.83 2.87 -18.65
N ARG A 527 -17.73 4.12 -18.17
CA ARG A 527 -17.63 5.16 -19.19
C ARG A 527 -16.66 4.59 -20.20
N PRO A 528 -17.04 4.52 -21.50
CA PRO A 528 -16.14 4.03 -22.53
C PRO A 528 -14.83 4.71 -22.23
N ALA A 529 -13.72 3.94 -22.13
CA ALA A 529 -12.44 4.45 -21.65
C ALA A 529 -12.14 5.76 -22.41
N ARG A 530 -12.70 6.86 -21.93
CA ARG A 530 -12.23 8.19 -22.26
C ARG A 530 -10.86 8.15 -21.63
N ARG A 531 -9.86 7.82 -22.46
CA ARG A 531 -8.47 8.09 -22.16
C ARG A 531 -8.48 9.41 -21.40
N ARG A 532 -7.99 9.43 -20.17
CA ARG A 532 -7.80 10.68 -19.45
C ARG A 532 -7.07 11.59 -20.41
N THR A 533 -7.80 12.48 -21.05
CA THR A 533 -7.21 13.42 -22.01
C THR A 533 -6.95 14.74 -21.35
N ALA A 534 -7.62 15.01 -20.22
CA ALA A 534 -7.45 16.23 -19.45
C ALA A 534 -6.40 16.03 -18.34
N TYR A 535 -5.43 16.93 -18.30
CA TYR A 535 -4.30 16.94 -17.39
C TYR A 535 -4.08 18.37 -16.90
N LEU A 536 -3.97 18.56 -15.59
CA LEU A 536 -3.73 19.86 -14.97
C LEU A 536 -2.22 20.12 -14.81
N GLY A 537 -1.46 19.12 -14.36
CA GLY A 537 -0.03 19.25 -14.12
C GLY A 537 0.31 19.90 -12.79
N ALA A 538 -0.48 19.62 -11.76
CA ALA A 538 -0.19 20.01 -10.39
C ALA A 538 -0.38 18.78 -9.49
N ARG A 539 0.50 18.64 -8.51
CA ARG A 539 0.34 17.71 -7.42
C ARG A 539 -0.52 18.36 -6.35
N ILE A 540 -1.63 17.74 -6.04
CA ILE A 540 -2.61 18.27 -5.11
C ILE A 540 -2.56 17.45 -3.80
N ASN A 541 -2.39 18.14 -2.70
CA ASN A 541 -2.54 17.59 -1.36
C ASN A 541 -3.98 17.85 -0.87
N PHE A 542 -4.55 16.85 -0.24
CA PHE A 542 -5.90 16.88 0.31
C PHE A 542 -5.77 16.84 1.83
N SER A 543 -5.89 17.98 2.49
CA SER A 543 -5.82 18.12 3.94
C SER A 543 -7.14 18.65 4.46
N ASP A 544 -7.65 18.07 5.56
CA ASP A 544 -8.88 18.53 6.21
C ASP A 544 -8.76 19.90 6.86
N GLU A 545 -7.54 20.39 7.04
CA GLU A 545 -7.30 21.74 7.60
C GLU A 545 -7.47 22.86 6.55
N ILE A 546 -7.50 22.49 5.25
CA ILE A 546 -7.57 23.45 4.15
C ILE A 546 -8.84 23.22 3.35
N THR A 547 -9.76 24.21 3.37
CA THR A 547 -10.96 24.15 2.54
C THR A 547 -10.61 24.41 1.07
N GLY A 548 -10.32 23.35 0.31
CA GLY A 548 -9.95 23.44 -1.11
C GLY A 548 -8.83 22.45 -1.46
N LEU A 549 -8.34 22.54 -2.69
CA LEU A 549 -7.30 21.69 -3.25
C LEU A 549 -5.94 22.39 -3.10
N TYR A 550 -5.15 21.99 -2.13
CA TYR A 550 -3.82 22.58 -1.89
C TYR A 550 -2.83 22.13 -2.97
N VAL A 551 -2.24 23.07 -3.67
CA VAL A 551 -1.19 22.83 -4.67
C VAL A 551 0.13 22.60 -3.94
N GLU A 552 0.52 21.34 -3.81
CA GLU A 552 1.78 20.95 -3.20
C GLU A 552 2.97 21.18 -4.13
N ASP A 553 2.73 21.00 -5.44
CA ASP A 553 3.76 21.15 -6.47
C ASP A 553 3.13 21.42 -7.85
N VAL A 554 3.83 22.12 -8.72
CA VAL A 554 3.40 22.40 -10.09
C VAL A 554 4.45 21.87 -11.04
N THR A 555 4.06 20.92 -11.88
CA THR A 555 4.96 20.32 -12.88
C THR A 555 5.34 21.37 -13.93
N ASP A 556 6.62 21.49 -14.21
CA ASP A 556 7.14 22.39 -15.26
C ASP A 556 6.55 22.06 -16.63
N ASP A 557 6.44 23.08 -17.48
CA ASP A 557 5.82 22.99 -18.81
C ASP A 557 4.41 22.38 -18.84
N SER A 558 3.74 22.33 -17.68
CA SER A 558 2.38 21.84 -17.54
C SER A 558 1.33 22.93 -17.77
N PRO A 559 0.06 22.56 -17.98
CA PRO A 559 -1.06 23.50 -17.98
C PRO A 559 -1.14 24.38 -16.73
N ALA A 560 -0.86 23.82 -15.56
CA ALA A 560 -0.84 24.55 -14.30
C ALA A 560 0.28 25.59 -14.26
N SER A 561 1.49 25.22 -14.67
CA SER A 561 2.64 26.12 -14.80
C SER A 561 2.37 27.23 -15.81
N ALA A 562 1.89 26.89 -17.01
CA ALA A 562 1.54 27.85 -18.04
C ALA A 562 0.45 28.85 -17.62
N ALA A 563 -0.47 28.41 -16.75
CA ALA A 563 -1.52 29.26 -16.19
C ALA A 563 -1.05 30.12 -14.99
N GLY A 564 0.17 29.87 -14.48
CA GLY A 564 0.74 30.63 -13.36
C GLY A 564 0.23 30.15 -11.99
N LEU A 565 -0.22 28.90 -11.86
CA LEU A 565 -0.41 28.25 -10.57
C LEU A 565 0.95 28.07 -9.90
N LYS A 566 0.98 28.10 -8.58
CA LYS A 566 2.19 27.99 -7.77
C LYS A 566 1.98 27.05 -6.60
N THR A 567 3.05 26.46 -6.13
CA THR A 567 3.11 25.78 -4.83
C THR A 567 2.59 26.70 -3.73
N GLY A 568 1.74 26.20 -2.86
CA GLY A 568 1.06 26.96 -1.82
C GLY A 568 -0.28 27.59 -2.21
N ASP A 569 -0.70 27.48 -3.47
CA ASP A 569 -2.03 27.89 -3.91
C ASP A 569 -3.09 26.92 -3.36
N VAL A 570 -4.30 27.41 -3.11
CA VAL A 570 -5.46 26.58 -2.79
C VAL A 570 -6.55 26.80 -3.85
N ILE A 571 -6.83 25.79 -4.66
CA ILE A 571 -7.89 25.86 -5.67
C ILE A 571 -9.22 25.56 -4.96
N VAL A 572 -10.13 26.55 -4.93
CA VAL A 572 -11.39 26.46 -4.18
C VAL A 572 -12.61 26.25 -5.07
N ALA A 573 -12.52 26.55 -6.37
CA ALA A 573 -13.61 26.31 -7.32
C ALA A 573 -13.11 26.26 -8.78
N SER A 574 -13.92 25.62 -9.65
CA SER A 574 -13.82 25.71 -11.11
C SER A 574 -15.12 26.30 -11.64
N GLY A 575 -15.06 27.52 -12.18
CA GLY A 575 -16.26 28.28 -12.48
C GLY A 575 -17.13 28.50 -11.23
N ASP A 576 -18.37 28.01 -11.27
CA ASP A 576 -19.31 28.08 -10.15
C ASP A 576 -19.33 26.82 -9.26
N LYS A 577 -18.58 25.76 -9.64
CA LYS A 577 -18.51 24.49 -8.91
C LYS A 577 -17.39 24.57 -7.86
N ALA A 578 -17.73 24.41 -6.58
CA ALA A 578 -16.73 24.33 -5.51
C ALA A 578 -15.89 23.06 -5.65
N LEU A 579 -14.59 23.18 -5.39
CA LEU A 579 -13.64 22.07 -5.38
C LEU A 579 -13.10 21.93 -3.95
N LYS A 580 -13.41 20.84 -3.29
CA LYS A 580 -13.05 20.61 -1.88
C LYS A 580 -12.34 19.27 -1.69
N THR A 581 -12.63 18.30 -2.55
CA THR A 581 -12.19 16.92 -2.40
C THR A 581 -11.42 16.46 -3.63
N ARG A 582 -10.73 15.33 -3.49
CA ARG A 582 -10.10 14.64 -4.61
C ARG A 582 -11.11 14.25 -5.69
N GLU A 583 -12.30 13.87 -5.26
CA GLU A 583 -13.40 13.47 -6.14
C GLU A 583 -13.84 14.65 -7.00
N ASP A 584 -13.96 15.85 -6.42
CA ASP A 584 -14.29 17.08 -7.17
C ASP A 584 -13.25 17.37 -8.26
N LEU A 585 -11.95 17.20 -7.94
CA LEU A 585 -10.86 17.35 -8.91
C LEU A 585 -10.98 16.31 -10.02
N LEU A 586 -11.18 15.05 -9.66
CA LEU A 586 -11.29 13.96 -10.64
C LEU A 586 -12.51 14.14 -11.54
N GLU A 587 -13.64 14.56 -10.99
CA GLU A 587 -14.86 14.85 -11.75
C GLU A 587 -14.61 16.03 -12.72
N MET A 588 -14.03 17.12 -12.25
CA MET A 588 -13.66 18.26 -13.08
C MET A 588 -12.76 17.83 -14.26
N LEU A 589 -11.71 17.02 -14.00
CA LEU A 589 -10.82 16.53 -15.06
C LEU A 589 -11.49 15.50 -16.00
N GLN A 590 -12.51 14.77 -15.52
CA GLN A 590 -13.27 13.82 -16.32
C GLN A 590 -14.33 14.47 -17.21
N GLU A 591 -14.92 15.57 -16.75
CA GLU A 591 -15.92 16.33 -17.50
C GLU A 591 -15.29 17.14 -18.66
N ASN A 592 -13.98 17.38 -18.60
CA ASN A 592 -13.25 18.23 -19.55
C ASN A 592 -12.26 17.42 -20.40
N ARG A 593 -11.74 18.04 -21.45
CA ARG A 593 -10.79 17.48 -22.41
C ARG A 593 -9.51 18.30 -22.47
N ALA A 594 -8.44 17.70 -22.97
CA ALA A 594 -7.26 18.46 -23.34
C ALA A 594 -7.62 19.52 -24.38
N GLY A 595 -7.25 20.77 -24.11
CA GLY A 595 -7.58 21.95 -24.90
C GLY A 595 -8.78 22.74 -24.36
N ASP A 596 -9.54 22.22 -23.38
CA ASP A 596 -10.61 22.98 -22.75
C ASP A 596 -10.01 24.04 -21.79
N GLU A 597 -10.62 25.21 -21.77
CA GLU A 597 -10.24 26.31 -20.88
C GLU A 597 -11.13 26.31 -19.64
N LEU A 598 -10.53 26.32 -18.46
CA LEU A 598 -11.20 26.40 -17.18
C LEU A 598 -10.77 27.66 -16.43
N VAL A 599 -11.72 28.29 -15.75
CA VAL A 599 -11.44 29.37 -14.80
C VAL A 599 -11.42 28.80 -13.40
N LEU A 600 -10.24 28.70 -12.80
CA LEU A 600 -10.04 28.24 -11.43
C LEU A 600 -10.04 29.45 -10.49
N LYS A 601 -10.79 29.36 -9.37
CA LYS A 601 -10.68 30.30 -8.26
C LYS A 601 -9.63 29.77 -7.30
N VAL A 602 -8.60 30.58 -7.07
CA VAL A 602 -7.40 30.19 -6.34
C VAL A 602 -7.16 31.19 -5.20
N GLN A 603 -6.96 30.67 -3.99
CA GLN A 603 -6.46 31.45 -2.87
C GLN A 603 -4.93 31.37 -2.85
N ARG A 604 -4.28 32.52 -2.86
CA ARG A 604 -2.82 32.66 -2.75
C ARG A 604 -2.52 33.64 -1.59
N GLY A 605 -2.21 33.11 -0.42
CA GLY A 605 -2.18 33.90 0.83
C GLY A 605 -3.57 34.48 1.14
N ASP A 606 -3.65 35.81 1.29
CA ASP A 606 -4.92 36.49 1.57
C ASP A 606 -5.70 36.89 0.30
N ASP A 607 -5.13 36.68 -0.89
CA ASP A 607 -5.72 37.10 -2.16
C ASP A 607 -6.51 35.97 -2.82
N THR A 608 -7.66 36.29 -3.42
CA THR A 608 -8.40 35.37 -4.30
C THR A 608 -8.19 35.78 -5.75
N LEU A 609 -7.67 34.84 -6.55
CA LEU A 609 -7.34 35.02 -7.96
C LEU A 609 -8.24 34.19 -8.85
N GLU A 610 -8.51 34.67 -10.06
CA GLU A 610 -9.07 33.82 -11.12
C GLU A 610 -7.95 33.47 -12.09
N VAL A 611 -7.67 32.17 -12.20
CA VAL A 611 -6.59 31.62 -13.04
C VAL A 611 -7.22 30.84 -14.18
N MET A 612 -6.98 31.26 -15.41
CA MET A 612 -7.45 30.55 -16.61
C MET A 612 -6.45 29.47 -16.98
N VAL A 613 -6.88 28.21 -16.96
CA VAL A 613 -6.04 27.05 -17.28
C VAL A 613 -6.55 26.38 -18.55
N THR A 614 -5.70 26.21 -19.55
CA THR A 614 -5.99 25.35 -20.71
C THR A 614 -5.48 23.95 -20.39
N LEU A 615 -6.39 22.98 -20.20
CA LEU A 615 -6.03 21.61 -19.82
C LEU A 615 -5.18 20.92 -20.89
N GLY A 616 -4.15 20.22 -20.48
CA GLY A 616 -3.24 19.46 -21.33
C GLY A 616 -3.65 18.01 -21.54
N ARG A 617 -2.83 17.27 -22.28
CA ARG A 617 -2.88 15.80 -22.34
C ARG A 617 -1.97 15.22 -21.25
N THR A 618 -2.42 14.15 -20.60
CA THR A 618 -1.55 13.41 -19.69
C THR A 618 -0.26 12.99 -20.42
N PRO A 619 0.92 13.32 -19.91
CA PRO A 619 2.19 12.87 -20.47
C PRO A 619 2.19 11.34 -20.61
N ARG A 620 2.86 10.82 -21.64
CA ARG A 620 2.93 9.37 -21.91
C ARG A 620 4.03 8.72 -21.10
#